data_197d9cb8efb36c3e5934567f43deee22
#
_entry.id   197d9cb8efb36c3e5934567f43deee22
#
_cell.length_a   1.000
_cell.length_b   1.000
_cell.length_c   1.000
_cell.angle_alpha   90.00
_cell.angle_beta   90.00
_cell.angle_gamma   90.00
#
_symmetry.space_group_name_H-M   'P 1'
#
loop_
_entity.id
_entity.type
_entity.pdbx_description
1 polymer ?
#
loop_
_entity_poly.entity_id
_entity_poly.type
_entity_poly.pdbx_seq_one_letter_code
_entity_poly.pdbx_strand_id
1 'polypeptide(L)'
;RIKTLAGTLEIEGNFLGEEKITAILDGKRVLGTVKELAEVQGAIKAYEKLDSYRYSELDDLLLAHKILMDEILTTAGSFRSVNVKVGEHIAPKASMVNELMINLFSWLKNSDEHMLLKSCIFHYEFEFIHPFSDGNGRIGRLWQSVILNSFNPIFSLLPTESIVRDYQEEYYKAIEDSTELGESTPFIEFMLEMILKSMQNIKDNDVPINVPKNDPIKRLDKIIEIIGKNRDITIYELANKLNVADKTIKRDIAKLKEQNRVIRVGSLKSGHWEVKE
;
A
#
# COMPACT_ATOMS: atom_id res chain seq x y z
N ARG A 1 -3.67 2.81 2.35
CA ARG A 1 -2.36 3.20 2.94
C ARG A 1 -2.18 2.72 4.39
N ILE A 2 -3.14 2.93 5.32
CA ILE A 2 -2.98 2.50 6.73
C ILE A 2 -2.80 0.98 6.80
N LYS A 3 -3.62 0.20 6.11
CA LYS A 3 -3.48 -1.26 6.03
C LYS A 3 -2.14 -1.71 5.47
N THR A 4 -1.66 -1.05 4.41
CA THR A 4 -0.33 -1.26 3.82
C THR A 4 0.77 -1.04 4.85
N LEU A 5 0.73 0.10 5.57
CA LEU A 5 1.71 0.42 6.62
C LEU A 5 1.66 -0.60 7.77
N ALA A 6 0.46 -0.95 8.25
CA ALA A 6 0.30 -1.95 9.28
C ALA A 6 0.85 -3.32 8.82
N GLY A 7 0.46 -3.78 7.64
CA GLY A 7 0.92 -5.06 7.09
C GLY A 7 2.44 -5.15 6.96
N THR A 8 3.09 -4.15 6.35
CA THR A 8 4.54 -4.17 6.18
C THR A 8 5.31 -4.12 7.50
N LEU A 9 4.77 -3.42 8.52
CA LEU A 9 5.38 -3.33 9.85
C LEU A 9 5.15 -4.61 10.67
N GLU A 10 3.96 -5.21 10.60
CA GLU A 10 3.63 -6.44 11.32
C GLU A 10 4.42 -7.64 10.82
N ILE A 11 4.73 -7.73 9.52
CA ILE A 11 5.65 -8.75 8.96
C ILE A 11 7.02 -8.70 9.65
N GLU A 12 7.48 -7.49 10.02
CA GLU A 12 8.77 -7.26 10.68
C GLU A 12 8.68 -7.27 12.24
N GLY A 13 7.53 -7.65 12.78
CA GLY A 13 7.32 -7.78 14.22
C GLY A 13 6.92 -6.49 14.95
N ASN A 14 6.55 -5.43 14.24
CA ASN A 14 6.00 -4.21 14.84
C ASN A 14 4.46 -4.28 14.83
N PHE A 15 3.87 -4.55 15.98
CA PHE A 15 2.44 -4.78 16.15
C PHE A 15 1.68 -3.56 16.72
N LEU A 16 2.09 -2.35 16.39
CA LEU A 16 1.36 -1.14 16.81
C LEU A 16 -0.06 -1.07 16.25
N GLY A 17 -0.30 -1.65 15.06
CA GLY A 17 -1.62 -1.81 14.45
C GLY A 17 -2.21 -0.54 13.84
N GLU A 18 -3.28 -0.71 13.06
CA GLU A 18 -3.90 0.35 12.25
C GLU A 18 -4.39 1.56 13.08
N GLU A 19 -4.95 1.31 14.26
CA GLU A 19 -5.49 2.36 15.13
C GLU A 19 -4.40 3.31 15.62
N LYS A 20 -3.27 2.77 16.09
CA LYS A 20 -2.14 3.59 16.57
C LYS A 20 -1.41 4.29 15.43
N ILE A 21 -1.26 3.63 14.25
CA ILE A 21 -0.71 4.27 13.05
C ILE A 21 -1.58 5.45 12.63
N THR A 22 -2.91 5.29 12.64
CA THR A 22 -3.86 6.37 12.37
C THR A 22 -3.71 7.52 13.36
N ALA A 23 -3.55 7.20 14.65
CA ALA A 23 -3.34 8.23 15.68
C ALA A 23 -2.03 9.00 15.46
N ILE A 24 -0.95 8.32 15.06
CA ILE A 24 0.34 8.98 14.72
C ILE A 24 0.16 9.91 13.51
N LEU A 25 -0.55 9.47 12.46
CA LEU A 25 -0.87 10.30 11.28
C LEU A 25 -1.71 11.53 11.64
N ASP A 26 -2.59 11.41 12.63
CA ASP A 26 -3.37 12.52 13.18
C ASP A 26 -2.58 13.44 14.13
N GLY A 27 -1.27 13.21 14.34
CA GLY A 27 -0.42 13.97 15.26
C GLY A 27 -0.68 13.72 16.74
N LYS A 28 -1.39 12.62 17.09
CA LYS A 28 -1.68 12.26 18.47
C LYS A 28 -0.49 11.50 19.10
N ARG A 29 -0.36 11.64 20.42
CA ARG A 29 0.63 10.84 21.18
C ARG A 29 0.17 9.39 21.29
N VAL A 30 1.08 8.47 21.00
CA VAL A 30 0.84 7.01 21.04
C VAL A 30 1.87 6.36 21.96
N LEU A 31 1.43 5.36 22.72
CA LEU A 31 2.33 4.53 23.52
C LEU A 31 2.93 3.43 22.66
N GLY A 32 4.24 3.36 22.65
CA GLY A 32 5.06 2.37 21.97
C GLY A 32 6.52 2.52 22.38
N THR A 33 7.37 1.57 22.06
CA THR A 33 8.81 1.70 22.23
C THR A 33 9.36 2.75 21.26
N VAL A 34 10.52 3.34 21.56
CA VAL A 34 11.19 4.30 20.69
C VAL A 34 11.41 3.70 19.30
N LYS A 35 11.82 2.43 19.23
CA LYS A 35 12.04 1.70 17.98
C LYS A 35 10.73 1.55 17.17
N GLU A 36 9.66 1.06 17.79
CA GLU A 36 8.37 0.89 17.11
C GLU A 36 7.83 2.21 16.54
N LEU A 37 7.94 3.29 17.31
CA LEU A 37 7.51 4.61 16.85
C LEU A 37 8.37 5.14 15.71
N ALA A 38 9.69 4.95 15.76
CA ALA A 38 10.61 5.33 14.68
C ALA A 38 10.32 4.53 13.40
N GLU A 39 10.07 3.22 13.49
CA GLU A 39 9.70 2.37 12.37
C GLU A 39 8.41 2.83 11.69
N VAL A 40 7.37 3.16 12.48
CA VAL A 40 6.10 3.68 11.94
C VAL A 40 6.32 5.03 11.26
N GLN A 41 7.07 5.95 11.88
CA GLN A 41 7.33 7.27 11.29
C GLN A 41 8.16 7.17 10.01
N GLY A 42 9.18 6.32 9.97
CA GLY A 42 9.98 6.05 8.79
C GLY A 42 9.12 5.49 7.65
N ALA A 43 8.26 4.50 7.95
CA ALA A 43 7.35 3.92 6.97
C ALA A 43 6.36 4.96 6.43
N ILE A 44 5.73 5.77 7.30
CA ILE A 44 4.84 6.86 6.87
C ILE A 44 5.55 7.79 5.89
N LYS A 45 6.73 8.33 6.27
CA LYS A 45 7.51 9.28 5.45
C LYS A 45 7.91 8.66 4.09
N ALA A 46 8.30 7.38 4.08
CA ALA A 46 8.71 6.69 2.85
C ALA A 46 7.54 6.44 1.90
N TYR A 47 6.40 5.94 2.41
CA TYR A 47 5.20 5.69 1.60
C TYR A 47 4.48 6.97 1.16
N GLU A 48 4.62 8.09 1.87
CA GLU A 48 4.10 9.39 1.42
C GLU A 48 4.79 9.88 0.14
N LYS A 49 6.04 9.48 -0.08
CA LYS A 49 6.83 9.81 -1.27
C LYS A 49 6.70 8.81 -2.41
N LEU A 50 5.84 7.80 -2.30
CA LEU A 50 5.70 6.71 -3.27
C LEU A 50 5.55 7.20 -4.72
N ASP A 51 4.76 8.25 -4.95
CA ASP A 51 4.55 8.84 -6.29
C ASP A 51 5.76 9.65 -6.81
N SER A 52 6.73 9.95 -5.96
CA SER A 52 7.92 10.74 -6.32
C SER A 52 9.12 9.88 -6.70
N TYR A 53 9.11 8.59 -6.34
CA TYR A 53 10.20 7.68 -6.69
C TYR A 53 10.12 7.21 -8.15
N ARG A 54 11.25 7.23 -8.83
CA ARG A 54 11.41 6.64 -10.16
C ARG A 54 11.82 5.18 -10.00
N TYR A 55 10.94 4.26 -10.36
CA TYR A 55 11.10 2.83 -10.08
C TYR A 55 12.39 2.22 -10.61
N SER A 56 12.97 2.76 -11.70
CA SER A 56 14.19 2.27 -12.35
C SER A 56 15.48 2.99 -11.90
N GLU A 57 15.40 3.87 -10.90
CA GLU A 57 16.55 4.64 -10.42
C GLU A 57 17.03 4.14 -9.07
N LEU A 58 18.25 3.61 -9.02
CA LEU A 58 18.86 3.07 -7.80
C LEU A 58 18.99 4.13 -6.69
N ASP A 59 19.32 5.37 -7.04
CA ASP A 59 19.47 6.46 -6.07
C ASP A 59 18.15 6.75 -5.34
N ASP A 60 17.01 6.58 -6.02
CA ASP A 60 15.70 6.77 -5.42
C ASP A 60 15.39 5.63 -4.41
N LEU A 61 15.83 4.39 -4.69
CA LEU A 61 15.75 3.28 -3.72
C LEU A 61 16.63 3.55 -2.49
N LEU A 62 17.86 4.00 -2.70
CA LEU A 62 18.77 4.34 -1.58
C LEU A 62 18.19 5.47 -0.73
N LEU A 63 17.58 6.49 -1.36
CA LEU A 63 16.87 7.56 -0.67
C LEU A 63 15.66 7.04 0.11
N ALA A 64 14.87 6.15 -0.49
CA ALA A 64 13.70 5.55 0.16
C ALA A 64 14.13 4.73 1.39
N HIS A 65 15.18 3.91 1.27
CA HIS A 65 15.75 3.17 2.40
C HIS A 65 16.29 4.11 3.49
N LYS A 66 16.95 5.20 3.11
CA LYS A 66 17.41 6.20 4.07
C LYS A 66 16.26 6.78 4.87
N ILE A 67 15.17 7.20 4.20
CA ILE A 67 13.99 7.76 4.86
C ILE A 67 13.32 6.74 5.77
N LEU A 68 13.23 5.48 5.31
CA LEU A 68 12.59 4.39 6.03
C LEU A 68 13.32 4.04 7.33
N MET A 69 14.65 4.12 7.33
CA MET A 69 15.52 3.58 8.38
C MET A 69 16.32 4.66 9.14
N ASP A 70 16.13 5.97 8.85
CA ASP A 70 16.98 7.08 9.32
C ASP A 70 17.15 7.12 10.85
N GLU A 71 16.07 6.90 11.61
CA GLU A 71 16.11 6.91 13.08
C GLU A 71 16.45 5.53 13.71
N ILE A 72 16.70 4.50 12.87
CA ILE A 72 16.86 3.11 13.30
C ILE A 72 18.28 2.61 13.00
N LEU A 73 18.84 3.01 11.86
CA LEU A 73 20.07 2.46 11.31
C LEU A 73 21.05 3.56 10.88
N THR A 74 22.26 3.55 11.44
CA THR A 74 23.30 4.53 11.11
C THR A 74 23.78 4.43 9.66
N THR A 75 23.63 3.25 9.02
CA THR A 75 23.97 2.99 7.62
C THR A 75 22.78 3.13 6.68
N ALA A 76 21.69 3.79 7.12
CA ALA A 76 20.50 3.99 6.30
C ALA A 76 20.83 4.64 4.95
N GLY A 77 20.35 4.05 3.85
CA GLY A 77 20.63 4.47 2.49
C GLY A 77 21.96 3.99 1.92
N SER A 78 22.68 3.11 2.62
CA SER A 78 23.96 2.55 2.15
C SER A 78 23.91 1.03 2.17
N PHE A 79 24.51 0.40 1.16
CA PHE A 79 24.63 -1.06 1.11
C PHE A 79 25.50 -1.59 2.26
N ARG A 80 25.22 -2.83 2.67
CA ARG A 80 26.00 -3.52 3.70
C ARG A 80 27.45 -3.74 3.25
N SER A 81 28.36 -3.65 4.20
CA SER A 81 29.78 -3.96 4.02
C SER A 81 30.17 -5.33 4.61
N VAL A 82 29.21 -6.04 5.23
CA VAL A 82 29.43 -7.34 5.87
C VAL A 82 28.59 -8.42 5.18
N ASN A 83 29.08 -9.67 5.21
CA ASN A 83 28.33 -10.81 4.74
C ASN A 83 27.21 -11.14 5.74
N VAL A 84 26.05 -11.54 5.23
CA VAL A 84 24.88 -11.87 6.05
C VAL A 84 24.29 -13.22 5.63
N LYS A 85 23.58 -13.85 6.56
CA LYS A 85 22.74 -15.02 6.33
C LYS A 85 21.31 -14.66 6.74
N VAL A 86 20.32 -15.04 5.94
CA VAL A 86 18.89 -14.78 6.17
C VAL A 86 18.17 -16.11 6.25
N GLY A 87 17.78 -16.53 7.45
CA GLY A 87 17.32 -17.91 7.66
C GLY A 87 18.42 -18.91 7.23
N GLU A 88 18.10 -19.81 6.32
CA GLU A 88 19.08 -20.75 5.73
C GLU A 88 19.78 -20.18 4.49
N HIS A 89 19.28 -19.12 3.88
CA HIS A 89 19.86 -18.48 2.71
C HIS A 89 21.15 -17.72 3.06
N ILE A 90 22.25 -18.04 2.36
CA ILE A 90 23.50 -17.29 2.42
C ILE A 90 23.47 -16.22 1.32
N ALA A 91 23.23 -14.98 1.71
CA ALA A 91 23.20 -13.88 0.75
C ALA A 91 24.56 -13.70 0.03
N PRO A 92 24.58 -13.13 -1.19
CA PRO A 92 25.82 -12.85 -1.92
C PRO A 92 26.84 -12.08 -1.07
N LYS A 93 28.12 -12.24 -1.37
CA LYS A 93 29.18 -11.51 -0.65
C LYS A 93 28.96 -10.00 -0.71
N ALA A 94 29.25 -9.29 0.39
CA ALA A 94 29.09 -7.85 0.47
C ALA A 94 29.79 -7.10 -0.68
N SER A 95 30.96 -7.57 -1.12
CA SER A 95 31.70 -6.99 -2.25
C SER A 95 30.99 -7.08 -3.60
N MET A 96 29.99 -7.95 -3.76
CA MET A 96 29.21 -8.14 -4.97
C MET A 96 27.91 -7.33 -4.97
N VAL A 97 27.44 -6.86 -3.81
CA VAL A 97 26.12 -6.23 -3.66
C VAL A 97 25.95 -5.05 -4.61
N ASN A 98 26.93 -4.17 -4.70
CA ASN A 98 26.83 -2.99 -5.56
C ASN A 98 26.65 -3.36 -7.04
N GLU A 99 27.41 -4.32 -7.54
CA GLU A 99 27.32 -4.79 -8.94
C GLU A 99 25.97 -5.47 -9.19
N LEU A 100 25.54 -6.35 -8.28
CA LEU A 100 24.26 -7.06 -8.39
C LEU A 100 23.08 -6.07 -8.41
N MET A 101 23.09 -5.03 -7.57
CA MET A 101 22.05 -4.01 -7.55
C MET A 101 22.07 -3.15 -8.82
N ILE A 102 23.21 -2.79 -9.34
CA ILE A 102 23.32 -2.09 -10.64
C ILE A 102 22.73 -2.96 -11.76
N ASN A 103 23.06 -4.24 -11.79
CA ASN A 103 22.54 -5.17 -12.79
C ASN A 103 21.03 -5.36 -12.67
N LEU A 104 20.50 -5.49 -11.45
CA LEU A 104 19.06 -5.60 -11.20
C LEU A 104 18.30 -4.36 -11.69
N PHE A 105 18.79 -3.16 -11.40
CA PHE A 105 18.19 -1.92 -11.87
C PHE A 105 18.33 -1.71 -13.39
N SER A 106 19.46 -2.15 -13.98
CA SER A 106 19.62 -2.15 -15.43
C SER A 106 18.61 -3.08 -16.12
N TRP A 107 18.42 -4.27 -15.56
CA TRP A 107 17.37 -5.21 -16.03
C TRP A 107 15.98 -4.59 -15.87
N LEU A 108 15.66 -4.03 -14.71
CA LEU A 108 14.35 -3.43 -14.43
C LEU A 108 14.01 -2.30 -15.42
N LYS A 109 15.03 -1.52 -15.82
CA LYS A 109 14.90 -0.42 -16.78
C LYS A 109 14.68 -0.91 -18.20
N ASN A 110 15.43 -1.93 -18.63
CA ASN A 110 15.57 -2.30 -20.05
C ASN A 110 14.76 -3.55 -20.45
N SER A 111 14.25 -4.33 -19.50
CA SER A 111 13.45 -5.52 -19.78
C SER A 111 12.11 -5.16 -20.42
N ASP A 112 11.63 -6.00 -21.36
CA ASP A 112 10.32 -5.87 -22.00
C ASP A 112 9.21 -6.63 -21.23
N GLU A 113 9.55 -7.25 -20.08
CA GLU A 113 8.58 -7.99 -19.27
C GLU A 113 7.44 -7.09 -18.77
N HIS A 114 6.27 -7.69 -18.60
CA HIS A 114 5.12 -6.97 -18.05
C HIS A 114 5.39 -6.46 -16.63
N MET A 115 4.93 -5.25 -16.29
CA MET A 115 5.25 -4.60 -15.01
C MET A 115 4.82 -5.41 -13.76
N LEU A 116 3.77 -6.22 -13.84
CA LEU A 116 3.41 -7.16 -12.78
C LEU A 116 4.51 -8.18 -12.54
N LEU A 117 5.05 -8.79 -13.60
CA LEU A 117 6.16 -9.73 -13.52
C LEU A 117 7.42 -9.05 -13.04
N LYS A 118 7.76 -7.88 -13.61
CA LYS A 118 8.91 -7.07 -13.16
C LYS A 118 8.86 -6.81 -11.66
N SER A 119 7.69 -6.47 -11.12
CA SER A 119 7.54 -6.17 -9.68
C SER A 119 7.81 -7.40 -8.81
N CYS A 120 7.36 -8.58 -9.23
CA CYS A 120 7.57 -9.82 -8.50
C CYS A 120 9.01 -10.33 -8.63
N ILE A 121 9.58 -10.31 -9.84
CA ILE A 121 10.98 -10.70 -10.09
C ILE A 121 11.93 -9.78 -9.32
N PHE A 122 11.71 -8.46 -9.40
CA PHE A 122 12.53 -7.49 -8.65
C PHE A 122 12.47 -7.77 -7.16
N HIS A 123 11.28 -8.01 -6.60
CA HIS A 123 11.13 -8.28 -5.18
C HIS A 123 11.92 -9.53 -4.75
N TYR A 124 11.80 -10.64 -5.49
CA TYR A 124 12.56 -11.85 -5.21
C TYR A 124 14.08 -11.64 -5.30
N GLU A 125 14.57 -11.08 -6.40
CA GLU A 125 16.00 -10.83 -6.61
C GLU A 125 16.56 -9.87 -5.54
N PHE A 126 15.78 -8.86 -5.15
CA PHE A 126 16.13 -7.95 -4.09
C PHE A 126 16.27 -8.65 -2.73
N GLU A 127 15.32 -9.50 -2.36
CA GLU A 127 15.39 -10.29 -1.13
C GLU A 127 16.55 -11.29 -1.19
N PHE A 128 16.82 -11.89 -2.34
CA PHE A 128 17.95 -12.78 -2.54
C PHE A 128 19.30 -12.06 -2.36
N ILE A 129 19.47 -10.88 -2.96
CA ILE A 129 20.69 -10.05 -2.82
C ILE A 129 20.86 -9.56 -1.39
N HIS A 130 19.77 -9.22 -0.73
CA HIS A 130 19.71 -8.71 0.65
C HIS A 130 20.69 -7.55 0.88
N PRO A 131 20.53 -6.42 0.15
CA PRO A 131 21.60 -5.43 -0.01
C PRO A 131 21.89 -4.58 1.23
N PHE A 132 21.01 -4.50 2.20
CA PHE A 132 21.16 -3.66 3.39
C PHE A 132 21.44 -4.49 4.65
N SER A 133 21.94 -3.82 5.69
CA SER A 133 22.18 -4.45 6.99
C SER A 133 20.88 -4.76 7.75
N ASP A 134 19.82 -3.96 7.51
CA ASP A 134 18.46 -4.12 8.04
C ASP A 134 17.46 -3.40 7.11
N GLY A 135 16.17 -3.75 7.22
CA GLY A 135 15.09 -3.11 6.47
C GLY A 135 14.88 -3.63 5.05
N ASN A 136 15.54 -4.73 4.64
CA ASN A 136 15.40 -5.28 3.29
C ASN A 136 13.95 -5.63 2.97
N GLY A 137 13.24 -6.38 3.80
CA GLY A 137 11.84 -6.73 3.58
C GLY A 137 10.94 -5.50 3.43
N ARG A 138 11.11 -4.49 4.30
CA ARG A 138 10.31 -3.25 4.23
C ARG A 138 10.55 -2.47 2.94
N ILE A 139 11.82 -2.30 2.53
CA ILE A 139 12.14 -1.57 1.29
C ILE A 139 11.80 -2.40 0.05
N GLY A 140 11.95 -3.73 0.06
CA GLY A 140 11.55 -4.61 -1.04
C GLY A 140 10.05 -4.50 -1.34
N ARG A 141 9.20 -4.55 -0.30
CA ARG A 141 7.75 -4.36 -0.43
C ARG A 141 7.39 -2.95 -0.89
N LEU A 142 8.02 -1.92 -0.33
CA LEU A 142 7.82 -0.54 -0.80
C LEU A 142 8.20 -0.42 -2.28
N TRP A 143 9.33 -0.99 -2.70
CA TRP A 143 9.77 -0.87 -4.10
C TRP A 143 8.89 -1.63 -5.06
N GLN A 144 8.37 -2.79 -4.66
CA GLN A 144 7.32 -3.47 -5.43
C GLN A 144 6.10 -2.55 -5.62
N SER A 145 5.66 -1.86 -4.57
CA SER A 145 4.56 -0.89 -4.65
C SER A 145 4.89 0.30 -5.57
N VAL A 146 6.15 0.78 -5.59
CA VAL A 146 6.63 1.83 -6.51
C VAL A 146 6.56 1.36 -7.96
N ILE A 147 7.05 0.13 -8.26
CA ILE A 147 6.99 -0.44 -9.61
C ILE A 147 5.52 -0.58 -10.07
N LEU A 148 4.66 -1.14 -9.24
CA LEU A 148 3.26 -1.33 -9.55
C LEU A 148 2.50 0.00 -9.72
N ASN A 149 2.78 0.98 -8.87
CA ASN A 149 2.18 2.32 -8.98
C ASN A 149 2.58 3.04 -10.28
N SER A 150 3.82 2.86 -10.74
CA SER A 150 4.28 3.42 -12.02
C SER A 150 3.54 2.83 -13.22
N PHE A 151 3.07 1.58 -13.12
CA PHE A 151 2.27 0.92 -14.14
C PHE A 151 0.82 1.40 -14.10
N ASN A 152 0.20 1.40 -12.93
CA ASN A 152 -1.15 1.92 -12.73
C ASN A 152 -1.34 2.36 -11.26
N PRO A 153 -1.70 3.64 -11.04
CA PRO A 153 -1.88 4.17 -9.68
C PRO A 153 -2.90 3.43 -8.81
N ILE A 154 -3.78 2.62 -9.39
CA ILE A 154 -4.73 1.79 -8.62
C ILE A 154 -4.00 0.84 -7.67
N PHE A 155 -2.80 0.36 -8.05
CA PHE A 155 -2.01 -0.56 -7.24
C PHE A 155 -1.53 0.06 -5.93
N SER A 156 -1.35 1.39 -5.86
CA SER A 156 -1.02 2.07 -4.59
C SER A 156 -2.16 2.05 -3.56
N LEU A 157 -3.36 1.67 -3.99
CA LEU A 157 -4.54 1.52 -3.12
C LEU A 157 -4.71 0.08 -2.62
N LEU A 158 -4.01 -0.89 -3.22
CA LEU A 158 -4.09 -2.29 -2.84
C LEU A 158 -3.31 -2.53 -1.53
N PRO A 159 -3.95 -3.10 -0.50
CA PRO A 159 -3.25 -3.47 0.73
C PRO A 159 -2.53 -4.82 0.58
N THR A 160 -1.69 -4.97 -0.46
CA THR A 160 -0.99 -6.23 -0.80
C THR A 160 -0.15 -6.71 0.39
N GLU A 161 0.50 -5.79 1.10
CA GLU A 161 1.31 -6.08 2.28
C GLU A 161 0.48 -6.68 3.43
N SER A 162 -0.77 -6.23 3.59
CA SER A 162 -1.68 -6.85 4.58
C SER A 162 -2.04 -8.29 4.22
N ILE A 163 -2.24 -8.56 2.92
CA ILE A 163 -2.52 -9.92 2.46
C ILE A 163 -1.25 -10.79 2.62
N VAL A 164 -0.08 -10.28 2.21
CA VAL A 164 1.20 -11.00 2.41
C VAL A 164 1.43 -11.31 3.91
N ARG A 165 1.10 -10.38 4.82
CA ARG A 165 1.14 -10.65 6.26
C ARG A 165 0.22 -11.81 6.66
N ASP A 166 -1.00 -11.86 6.14
CA ASP A 166 -1.97 -12.91 6.46
C ASP A 166 -1.53 -14.30 5.93
N TYR A 167 -0.62 -14.33 4.94
CA TYR A 167 0.00 -15.51 4.34
C TYR A 167 1.52 -15.50 4.54
N GLN A 168 2.00 -15.08 5.71
CA GLN A 168 3.42 -14.85 5.95
C GLN A 168 4.26 -16.12 5.89
N GLU A 169 3.73 -17.24 6.33
CA GLU A 169 4.42 -18.55 6.25
C GLU A 169 4.63 -18.96 4.80
N GLU A 170 3.60 -18.83 3.97
CA GLU A 170 3.63 -19.14 2.55
C GLU A 170 4.54 -18.16 1.78
N TYR A 171 4.60 -16.90 2.20
CA TYR A 171 5.52 -15.91 1.64
C TYR A 171 6.99 -16.31 1.84
N TYR A 172 7.37 -16.68 3.05
CA TYR A 172 8.73 -17.14 3.32
C TYR A 172 9.03 -18.46 2.64
N LYS A 173 8.05 -19.38 2.62
CA LYS A 173 8.17 -20.64 1.88
C LYS A 173 8.40 -20.44 0.39
N ALA A 174 7.69 -19.51 -0.23
CA ALA A 174 7.85 -19.20 -1.66
C ALA A 174 9.26 -18.64 -1.98
N ILE A 175 9.85 -17.86 -1.07
CA ILE A 175 11.25 -17.40 -1.18
C ILE A 175 12.21 -18.59 -1.08
N GLU A 176 12.01 -19.48 -0.10
CA GLU A 176 12.83 -20.67 0.14
C GLU A 176 12.77 -21.63 -1.05
N ASP A 177 11.56 -22.01 -1.48
CA ASP A 177 11.32 -22.90 -2.64
C ASP A 177 11.99 -22.32 -3.91
N SER A 178 11.89 -21.02 -4.14
CA SER A 178 12.54 -20.35 -5.29
C SER A 178 14.07 -20.41 -5.18
N THR A 179 14.60 -20.23 -3.99
CA THR A 179 16.06 -20.29 -3.74
C THR A 179 16.61 -21.70 -3.92
N GLU A 180 15.89 -22.73 -3.43
CA GLU A 180 16.28 -24.13 -3.58
C GLU A 180 16.24 -24.59 -5.05
N LEU A 181 15.22 -24.16 -5.81
CA LEU A 181 15.08 -24.48 -7.23
C LEU A 181 16.03 -23.66 -8.13
N GLY A 182 16.56 -22.55 -7.63
CA GLY A 182 17.38 -21.63 -8.42
C GLY A 182 16.58 -20.85 -9.47
N GLU A 183 15.27 -20.67 -9.23
CA GLU A 183 14.39 -19.91 -10.12
C GLU A 183 13.31 -19.15 -9.33
N SER A 184 12.84 -18.03 -9.84
CA SER A 184 11.89 -17.16 -9.15
C SER A 184 10.40 -17.53 -9.34
N THR A 185 10.09 -18.59 -10.09
CA THR A 185 8.72 -18.96 -10.46
C THR A 185 7.79 -19.17 -9.25
N PRO A 186 8.15 -19.94 -8.20
CA PRO A 186 7.28 -20.13 -7.04
C PRO A 186 6.92 -18.80 -6.35
N PHE A 187 7.90 -17.92 -6.21
CA PHE A 187 7.66 -16.60 -5.61
C PHE A 187 6.80 -15.69 -6.48
N ILE A 188 7.01 -15.70 -7.81
CA ILE A 188 6.20 -14.93 -8.76
C ILE A 188 4.74 -15.37 -8.68
N GLU A 189 4.47 -16.67 -8.73
CA GLU A 189 3.12 -17.22 -8.66
C GLU A 189 2.43 -16.83 -7.35
N PHE A 190 3.11 -16.99 -6.22
CA PHE A 190 2.61 -16.55 -4.93
C PHE A 190 2.27 -15.06 -4.92
N MET A 191 3.18 -14.18 -5.36
CA MET A 191 2.95 -12.74 -5.33
C MET A 191 1.84 -12.29 -6.28
N LEU A 192 1.71 -12.89 -7.46
CA LEU A 192 0.60 -12.62 -8.37
C LEU A 192 -0.75 -13.03 -7.75
N GLU A 193 -0.79 -14.16 -7.03
CA GLU A 193 -1.98 -14.57 -6.28
C GLU A 193 -2.33 -13.55 -5.17
N MET A 194 -1.34 -13.05 -4.42
CA MET A 194 -1.56 -12.03 -3.38
C MET A 194 -2.06 -10.71 -3.97
N ILE A 195 -1.53 -10.28 -5.10
CA ILE A 195 -2.02 -9.11 -5.83
C ILE A 195 -3.47 -9.33 -6.27
N LEU A 196 -3.78 -10.50 -6.85
CA LEU A 196 -5.14 -10.85 -7.28
C LEU A 196 -6.12 -10.86 -6.10
N LYS A 197 -5.77 -11.49 -4.98
CA LYS A 197 -6.57 -11.48 -3.74
C LYS A 197 -6.80 -10.05 -3.23
N SER A 198 -5.78 -9.21 -3.26
CA SER A 198 -5.92 -7.80 -2.88
C SER A 198 -6.93 -7.05 -3.76
N MET A 199 -6.92 -7.31 -5.06
CA MET A 199 -7.89 -6.72 -6.01
C MET A 199 -9.31 -7.23 -5.77
N GLN A 200 -9.48 -8.52 -5.49
CA GLN A 200 -10.79 -9.13 -5.20
C GLN A 200 -11.36 -8.59 -3.88
N ASN A 201 -10.55 -8.48 -2.83
CA ASN A 201 -10.97 -7.94 -1.54
C ASN A 201 -11.43 -6.48 -1.63
N ILE A 202 -10.91 -5.69 -2.57
CA ILE A 202 -11.40 -4.34 -2.83
C ILE A 202 -12.77 -4.38 -3.49
N LYS A 203 -13.02 -5.36 -4.37
CA LYS A 203 -14.28 -5.49 -5.09
C LYS A 203 -15.40 -5.99 -4.19
N ASP A 204 -15.10 -6.90 -3.27
CA ASP A 204 -16.08 -7.54 -2.38
C ASP A 204 -16.37 -6.72 -1.12
N ASN A 205 -15.36 -6.03 -0.60
CA ASN A 205 -15.57 -4.99 0.39
C ASN A 205 -15.91 -3.71 -0.38
N ASP A 206 -17.18 -3.25 -0.31
CA ASP A 206 -17.56 -1.88 -0.71
C ASP A 206 -16.49 -0.90 -0.16
N VAL A 207 -15.45 -0.65 -0.95
CA VAL A 207 -14.39 0.30 -0.53
C VAL A 207 -15.12 1.61 -0.33
N PRO A 208 -15.09 2.20 0.88
CA PRO A 208 -15.57 3.55 1.03
C PRO A 208 -14.77 4.38 0.04
N ILE A 209 -15.44 4.84 -1.02
CA ILE A 209 -14.77 5.66 -2.03
C ILE A 209 -14.27 6.88 -1.29
N ASN A 210 -12.97 6.93 -1.06
CA ASN A 210 -12.32 7.98 -0.32
C ASN A 210 -12.32 9.22 -1.22
N VAL A 211 -13.50 9.85 -1.33
CA VAL A 211 -13.62 11.18 -1.91
C VAL A 211 -12.83 12.08 -0.95
N PRO A 212 -11.83 12.83 -1.43
CA PRO A 212 -11.09 13.74 -0.58
C PRO A 212 -12.09 14.56 0.24
N LYS A 213 -11.97 14.55 1.57
CA LYS A 213 -12.90 15.20 2.50
C LYS A 213 -13.16 16.68 2.16
N ASN A 214 -12.32 17.25 1.29
CA ASN A 214 -12.29 18.68 0.93
C ASN A 214 -12.68 19.00 -0.51
N ASP A 215 -13.19 18.04 -1.32
CA ASP A 215 -13.75 18.37 -2.64
C ASP A 215 -15.29 18.20 -2.63
N PRO A 216 -16.05 19.28 -2.32
CA PRO A 216 -17.50 19.22 -2.25
C PRO A 216 -18.15 18.88 -3.60
N ILE A 217 -17.53 19.24 -4.72
CA ILE A 217 -18.11 19.06 -6.07
C ILE A 217 -18.09 17.58 -6.43
N LYS A 218 -16.94 16.92 -6.33
CA LYS A 218 -16.79 15.47 -6.59
C LYS A 218 -17.67 14.62 -5.64
N ARG A 219 -17.87 15.08 -4.40
CA ARG A 219 -18.72 14.38 -3.45
C ARG A 219 -20.20 14.47 -3.82
N LEU A 220 -20.67 15.61 -4.32
CA LEU A 220 -22.05 15.77 -4.79
C LEU A 220 -22.35 14.83 -5.97
N ASP A 221 -21.46 14.74 -6.95
CA ASP A 221 -21.62 13.84 -8.10
C ASP A 221 -21.63 12.35 -7.65
N LYS A 222 -20.81 12.02 -6.66
CA LYS A 222 -20.79 10.66 -6.10
C LYS A 222 -22.06 10.32 -5.33
N ILE A 223 -22.64 11.25 -4.59
CA ILE A 223 -23.95 11.07 -3.94
C ILE A 223 -25.03 10.75 -4.99
N ILE A 224 -25.02 11.46 -6.12
CA ILE A 224 -25.97 11.21 -7.22
C ILE A 224 -25.80 9.81 -7.80
N GLU A 225 -24.56 9.38 -8.06
CA GLU A 225 -24.25 8.05 -8.58
C GLU A 225 -24.75 6.94 -7.64
N ILE A 226 -24.48 7.10 -6.33
CA ILE A 226 -24.91 6.12 -5.31
C ILE A 226 -26.44 6.07 -5.21
N ILE A 227 -27.10 7.20 -5.20
CA ILE A 227 -28.57 7.30 -5.19
C ILE A 227 -29.15 6.66 -6.45
N GLY A 228 -28.55 6.87 -7.61
CA GLY A 228 -28.98 6.26 -8.88
C GLY A 228 -28.94 4.73 -8.85
N LYS A 229 -27.99 4.14 -8.11
CA LYS A 229 -27.85 2.69 -7.94
C LYS A 229 -28.74 2.12 -6.83
N ASN A 230 -29.02 2.89 -5.80
CA ASN A 230 -29.89 2.50 -4.66
C ASN A 230 -30.73 3.69 -4.23
N ARG A 231 -32.01 3.72 -4.65
CA ARG A 231 -32.94 4.81 -4.36
C ARG A 231 -33.39 4.88 -2.91
N ASP A 232 -33.31 3.77 -2.18
CA ASP A 232 -33.76 3.66 -0.80
C ASP A 232 -32.67 3.96 0.22
N ILE A 233 -31.46 4.28 -0.25
CA ILE A 233 -30.29 4.51 0.61
C ILE A 233 -30.54 5.60 1.64
N THR A 234 -30.14 5.32 2.89
CA THR A 234 -30.28 6.26 4.01
C THR A 234 -29.11 7.26 4.05
N ILE A 235 -29.31 8.36 4.78
CA ILE A 235 -28.24 9.34 5.05
C ILE A 235 -27.07 8.69 5.78
N TYR A 236 -27.36 7.79 6.71
CA TYR A 236 -26.35 7.06 7.48
C TYR A 236 -25.50 6.15 6.57
N GLU A 237 -26.14 5.40 5.67
CA GLU A 237 -25.43 4.56 4.71
C GLU A 237 -24.58 5.38 3.71
N LEU A 238 -25.10 6.53 3.24
CA LEU A 238 -24.34 7.46 2.43
C LEU A 238 -23.13 8.02 3.18
N ALA A 239 -23.29 8.37 4.45
CA ALA A 239 -22.23 8.87 5.31
C ALA A 239 -21.13 7.83 5.48
N ASN A 240 -21.49 6.58 5.74
CA ASN A 240 -20.58 5.45 5.85
C ASN A 240 -19.87 5.17 4.51
N LYS A 241 -20.62 5.09 3.39
CA LYS A 241 -20.05 4.85 2.07
C LYS A 241 -19.06 5.93 1.62
N LEU A 242 -19.29 7.17 2.01
CA LEU A 242 -18.44 8.31 1.65
C LEU A 242 -17.45 8.71 2.75
N ASN A 243 -17.40 7.96 3.84
CA ASN A 243 -16.54 8.19 5.02
C ASN A 243 -16.57 9.66 5.52
N VAL A 244 -17.78 10.20 5.69
CA VAL A 244 -18.04 11.55 6.20
C VAL A 244 -19.14 11.54 7.25
N ALA A 245 -19.22 12.59 8.07
CA ALA A 245 -20.28 12.70 9.07
C ALA A 245 -21.68 12.86 8.44
N ASP A 246 -22.71 12.31 9.06
CA ASP A 246 -24.13 12.46 8.66
C ASP A 246 -24.52 13.92 8.40
N LYS A 247 -24.01 14.82 9.24
CA LYS A 247 -24.22 16.28 9.09
C LYS A 247 -23.70 16.81 7.75
N THR A 248 -22.61 16.27 7.25
CA THR A 248 -22.03 16.62 5.94
C THR A 248 -22.95 16.16 4.82
N ILE A 249 -23.40 14.91 4.85
CA ILE A 249 -24.35 14.36 3.86
C ILE A 249 -25.68 15.12 3.86
N LYS A 250 -26.21 15.45 5.05
CA LYS A 250 -27.44 16.26 5.14
C LYS A 250 -27.30 17.59 4.43
N ARG A 251 -26.16 18.28 4.61
CA ARG A 251 -25.87 19.55 3.93
C ARG A 251 -25.71 19.39 2.41
N ASP A 252 -25.01 18.35 1.99
CA ASP A 252 -24.78 18.08 0.58
C ASP A 252 -26.07 17.68 -0.16
N ILE A 253 -26.93 16.88 0.46
CA ILE A 253 -28.27 16.59 -0.07
C ILE A 253 -29.16 17.83 -0.12
N ALA A 254 -29.11 18.72 0.88
CA ALA A 254 -29.82 19.98 0.84
C ALA A 254 -29.39 20.80 -0.40
N LYS A 255 -28.08 20.91 -0.67
CA LYS A 255 -27.54 21.58 -1.84
C LYS A 255 -27.96 20.93 -3.16
N LEU A 256 -27.99 19.59 -3.23
CA LEU A 256 -28.46 18.87 -4.41
C LEU A 256 -29.97 19.08 -4.66
N LYS A 257 -30.78 19.21 -3.61
CA LYS A 257 -32.19 19.56 -3.69
C LYS A 257 -32.41 20.99 -4.20
N GLU A 258 -31.63 21.97 -3.68
CA GLU A 258 -31.66 23.35 -4.16
C GLU A 258 -31.29 23.44 -5.65
N GLN A 259 -30.37 22.59 -6.10
CA GLN A 259 -29.97 22.47 -7.50
C GLN A 259 -30.94 21.66 -8.38
N ASN A 260 -32.04 21.17 -7.82
CA ASN A 260 -33.02 20.28 -8.49
C ASN A 260 -32.41 18.98 -9.05
N ARG A 261 -31.24 18.53 -8.57
CA ARG A 261 -30.55 17.31 -9.02
C ARG A 261 -31.02 16.04 -8.30
N VAL A 262 -31.57 16.17 -7.10
CA VAL A 262 -32.09 15.05 -6.29
C VAL A 262 -33.39 15.49 -5.58
N ILE A 263 -34.40 14.65 -5.61
CA ILE A 263 -35.64 14.83 -4.83
C ILE A 263 -35.91 13.60 -3.96
N ARG A 264 -36.67 13.80 -2.89
CA ARG A 264 -37.20 12.68 -2.10
C ARG A 264 -38.69 12.56 -2.37
N VAL A 265 -39.09 11.38 -2.80
CA VAL A 265 -40.51 11.05 -3.09
C VAL A 265 -41.05 10.18 -1.97
N GLY A 266 -42.19 10.54 -1.39
CA GLY A 266 -42.84 9.82 -0.30
C GLY A 266 -42.50 10.36 1.08
N SER A 267 -42.85 9.57 2.13
CA SER A 267 -42.69 9.95 3.53
C SER A 267 -41.24 9.86 4.02
N LEU A 268 -40.93 10.47 5.18
CA LEU A 268 -39.59 10.36 5.78
C LEU A 268 -39.18 8.92 6.14
N LYS A 269 -40.18 8.02 6.40
CA LYS A 269 -39.91 6.63 6.77
C LYS A 269 -39.90 5.63 5.62
N SER A 270 -40.72 5.88 4.58
CA SER A 270 -40.90 4.95 3.44
C SER A 270 -40.71 5.59 2.07
N GLY A 271 -40.16 6.79 2.02
CA GLY A 271 -39.85 7.47 0.76
C GLY A 271 -38.50 7.07 0.22
N HIS A 272 -38.33 7.24 -1.09
CA HIS A 272 -37.10 6.99 -1.82
C HIS A 272 -36.55 8.28 -2.47
N TRP A 273 -35.30 8.18 -2.94
CA TRP A 273 -34.63 9.26 -3.67
C TRP A 273 -34.83 9.11 -5.18
N GLU A 274 -34.97 10.22 -5.88
CA GLU A 274 -34.92 10.26 -7.33
C GLU A 274 -33.87 11.27 -7.78
N VAL A 275 -33.05 10.86 -8.75
CA VAL A 275 -32.11 11.72 -9.46
C VAL A 275 -32.87 12.37 -10.62
N LYS A 276 -32.75 13.68 -10.75
CA LYS A 276 -33.25 14.44 -11.90
C LYS A 276 -32.10 14.76 -12.84
N GLU A 277 -32.34 14.51 -14.12
CA GLU A 277 -31.43 14.90 -15.21
C GLU A 277 -31.40 16.43 -15.39
#